data_a4057f25bbafdde89ecbcaf612f6781a
#
_entry.id   a4057f25bbafdde89ecbcaf612f6781a
#
_cell.length_a   1.000
_cell.length_b   1.000
_cell.length_c   1.000
_cell.angle_alpha   90.00
_cell.angle_beta   90.00
_cell.angle_gamma   90.00
#
_symmetry.space_group_name_H-M   'P 1'
#
loop_
_entity.id
_entity.type
_entity.pdbx_description
1 polymer ?
#
loop_
_entity_poly.entity_id
_entity_poly.type
_entity_poly.pdbx_seq_one_letter_code
_entity_poly.pdbx_strand_id
1 'polypeptide(L)'
;MSDRRVRVRFAPSPTGPLHIGGVRTALFNYFFARQHGGDFILRIEDTDSQRFVPGAEEYINEALRWCGIKIDEGVREGGPHAPYRQSERKQIYKQYADRLVEGGHAYYAFDKPEVLDKMRAEAEASGGAFTYNYAIRSGMENSLALPADEVKRRIERGDQWVIRFKMPENEEVVMHDLIRGEIRVNTSTLDDKVLFKSSDMLPTYHLANVTDDYLMEISHVIRGEEWLPSLPLHVLLYRALGWDDVMPKFAHLPLLLKPTGNGKLSKRDGDKMGFPVFPLLWKNADGEISRGYREDGYFPDAFVNLLALLGWNPGTDQEIFTMDELIQLFSIERVNKSGARFDPEKAKWFNHQYLIRKSDAEVADLFQPVLEQYNIDVPFDKLTRIVGLVKERVNFVHELWGQTSFFFERPLEYDLQAVAKHWKPDTPGMISDVSETLKGLSSWTSHEIEMALKELINSKGYVMGKVMNAIRLCLVGESKGPGIADICEILGKDETLTRLNQAILFLNGKHV
;
A
#
# COMPACT_ATOMS: atom_id res chain seq x y z
N MET A 1 -36.52 -3.22 -5.80
CA MET A 1 -35.32 -3.20 -4.93
C MET A 1 -35.30 -1.83 -4.29
N SER A 2 -35.34 -1.74 -2.96
CA SER A 2 -35.34 -0.43 -2.27
C SER A 2 -34.07 0.30 -2.65
N ASP A 3 -34.21 1.59 -2.91
CA ASP A 3 -33.16 2.56 -3.23
C ASP A 3 -32.33 2.85 -1.96
N ARG A 4 -31.73 1.79 -1.38
CA ARG A 4 -30.95 1.87 -0.13
C ARG A 4 -29.68 2.62 -0.42
N ARG A 5 -29.40 3.69 0.35
CA ARG A 5 -28.14 4.43 0.28
C ARG A 5 -26.95 3.48 0.30
N VAL A 6 -25.97 3.70 -0.56
CA VAL A 6 -24.76 2.91 -0.56
C VAL A 6 -23.96 3.23 0.70
N ARG A 7 -23.68 2.22 1.50
CA ARG A 7 -22.86 2.30 2.71
C ARG A 7 -21.90 1.12 2.70
N VAL A 8 -20.62 1.43 2.76
CA VAL A 8 -19.53 0.46 2.78
C VAL A 8 -18.64 0.70 3.99
N ARG A 9 -17.82 -0.30 4.31
CA ARG A 9 -16.91 -0.16 5.43
C ARG A 9 -15.53 -0.75 5.11
N PHE A 10 -14.49 -0.11 5.62
CA PHE A 10 -13.21 -0.72 5.87
C PHE A 10 -13.14 -1.08 7.35
N ALA A 11 -12.84 -2.35 7.66
CA ALA A 11 -12.97 -2.90 9.01
C ALA A 11 -11.68 -3.63 9.43
N PRO A 12 -10.56 -2.90 9.61
CA PRO A 12 -9.28 -3.50 9.96
C PRO A 12 -9.22 -3.84 11.46
N SER A 13 -8.50 -4.94 11.77
CA SER A 13 -8.07 -5.22 13.14
C SER A 13 -6.76 -4.49 13.43
N PRO A 14 -6.60 -3.80 14.59
CA PRO A 14 -5.40 -3.04 14.93
C PRO A 14 -4.29 -3.96 15.46
N THR A 15 -3.82 -4.90 14.63
CA THR A 15 -2.84 -5.94 14.97
C THR A 15 -1.45 -5.66 14.40
N GLY A 16 -1.19 -4.42 13.97
CA GLY A 16 0.07 -3.97 13.38
C GLY A 16 -0.16 -3.01 12.22
N PRO A 17 0.89 -2.74 11.41
CA PRO A 17 0.82 -1.80 10.29
C PRO A 17 -0.10 -2.34 9.19
N LEU A 18 -0.82 -1.40 8.55
CA LEU A 18 -1.72 -1.73 7.44
C LEU A 18 -0.91 -2.11 6.20
N HIS A 19 -1.10 -3.35 5.72
CA HIS A 19 -0.47 -3.83 4.48
C HIS A 19 -1.12 -3.18 3.24
N ILE A 20 -0.37 -3.03 2.13
CA ILE A 20 -0.89 -2.46 0.87
C ILE A 20 -2.16 -3.15 0.37
N GLY A 21 -2.33 -4.45 0.63
CA GLY A 21 -3.57 -5.17 0.33
C GLY A 21 -4.78 -4.64 1.10
N GLY A 22 -4.59 -4.24 2.37
CA GLY A 22 -5.61 -3.56 3.17
C GLY A 22 -5.93 -2.17 2.62
N VAL A 23 -4.91 -1.39 2.26
CA VAL A 23 -5.10 -0.08 1.62
C VAL A 23 -5.89 -0.20 0.31
N ARG A 24 -5.56 -1.18 -0.55
CA ARG A 24 -6.33 -1.43 -1.78
C ARG A 24 -7.80 -1.75 -1.47
N THR A 25 -8.05 -2.56 -0.44
CA THR A 25 -9.42 -2.86 -0.01
C THR A 25 -10.15 -1.59 0.44
N ALA A 26 -9.49 -0.71 1.21
CA ALA A 26 -10.05 0.58 1.60
C ALA A 26 -10.34 1.47 0.39
N LEU A 27 -9.41 1.56 -0.57
CA LEU A 27 -9.58 2.33 -1.80
C LEU A 27 -10.78 1.86 -2.63
N PHE A 28 -10.95 0.55 -2.83
CA PHE A 28 -12.07 0.02 -3.62
C PHE A 28 -13.43 0.27 -2.94
N ASN A 29 -13.49 0.17 -1.61
CA ASN A 29 -14.65 0.60 -0.85
C ASN A 29 -14.91 2.11 -1.02
N TYR A 30 -13.86 2.92 -0.91
CA TYR A 30 -13.94 4.38 -1.05
C TYR A 30 -14.42 4.80 -2.44
N PHE A 31 -13.82 4.25 -3.51
CA PHE A 31 -14.24 4.54 -4.88
C PHE A 31 -15.70 4.17 -5.09
N PHE A 32 -16.11 2.98 -4.64
CA PHE A 32 -17.49 2.53 -4.76
C PHE A 32 -18.46 3.44 -4.01
N ALA A 33 -18.16 3.83 -2.78
CA ALA A 33 -18.98 4.76 -2.02
C ALA A 33 -19.10 6.11 -2.73
N ARG A 34 -17.98 6.73 -3.11
CA ARG A 34 -17.98 8.07 -3.73
C ARG A 34 -18.69 8.09 -5.08
N GLN A 35 -18.51 7.06 -5.91
CA GLN A 35 -19.19 6.94 -7.20
C GLN A 35 -20.72 6.93 -7.04
N HIS A 36 -21.23 6.32 -5.96
CA HIS A 36 -22.67 6.19 -5.71
C HIS A 36 -23.21 7.24 -4.74
N GLY A 37 -22.43 8.28 -4.38
CA GLY A 37 -22.84 9.28 -3.40
C GLY A 37 -23.12 8.70 -2.00
N GLY A 38 -22.48 7.59 -1.67
CA GLY A 38 -22.63 6.84 -0.44
C GLY A 38 -21.61 7.20 0.63
N ASP A 39 -21.62 6.43 1.73
CA ASP A 39 -20.78 6.64 2.91
C ASP A 39 -19.69 5.57 3.02
N PHE A 40 -18.47 6.02 3.39
CA PHE A 40 -17.33 5.18 3.71
C PHE A 40 -17.07 5.19 5.23
N ILE A 41 -17.21 4.03 5.87
CA ILE A 41 -17.14 3.86 7.33
C ILE A 41 -15.82 3.19 7.69
N LEU A 42 -15.11 3.70 8.71
CA LEU A 42 -13.98 3.04 9.34
C LEU A 42 -14.43 2.41 10.66
N ARG A 43 -14.48 1.08 10.70
CA ARG A 43 -14.77 0.30 11.91
C ARG A 43 -13.53 -0.42 12.40
N ILE A 44 -13.18 -0.28 13.67
CA ILE A 44 -12.04 -0.96 14.27
C ILE A 44 -12.50 -2.28 14.90
N GLU A 45 -11.97 -3.39 14.38
CA GLU A 45 -12.29 -4.75 14.83
C GLU A 45 -11.21 -5.22 15.84
N ASP A 46 -11.38 -4.81 17.10
CA ASP A 46 -10.44 -5.00 18.21
C ASP A 46 -10.94 -6.00 19.27
N THR A 47 -11.80 -6.94 18.89
CA THR A 47 -12.33 -7.98 19.79
C THR A 47 -11.28 -9.00 20.24
N ASP A 48 -10.15 -9.10 19.56
CA ASP A 48 -9.01 -9.94 19.94
C ASP A 48 -7.95 -9.12 20.68
N SER A 49 -8.10 -8.99 21.99
CA SER A 49 -7.19 -8.19 22.84
C SER A 49 -5.76 -8.75 22.90
N GLN A 50 -5.56 -10.05 22.62
CA GLN A 50 -4.22 -10.66 22.63
C GLN A 50 -3.38 -10.22 21.42
N ARG A 51 -4.03 -9.83 20.34
CA ARG A 51 -3.38 -9.40 19.09
C ARG A 51 -3.36 -7.88 18.92
N PHE A 52 -3.87 -7.13 19.89
CA PHE A 52 -3.83 -5.66 19.84
C PHE A 52 -2.39 -5.13 19.86
N VAL A 53 -2.08 -4.21 18.96
CA VAL A 53 -0.77 -3.55 18.89
C VAL A 53 -0.96 -2.05 19.08
N PRO A 54 -0.36 -1.46 20.15
CA PRO A 54 -0.41 -0.02 20.37
C PRO A 54 0.08 0.79 19.15
N GLY A 55 -0.63 1.86 18.82
CA GLY A 55 -0.30 2.72 17.67
C GLY A 55 -0.82 2.22 16.32
N ALA A 56 -1.33 0.99 16.22
CA ALA A 56 -1.83 0.45 14.95
C ALA A 56 -3.07 1.19 14.44
N GLU A 57 -3.96 1.64 15.33
CA GLU A 57 -5.14 2.42 14.95
C GLU A 57 -4.76 3.80 14.40
N GLU A 58 -3.84 4.49 15.06
CA GLU A 58 -3.28 5.77 14.60
C GLU A 58 -2.63 5.62 13.23
N TYR A 59 -1.85 4.54 13.06
CA TYR A 59 -1.22 4.21 11.79
C TYR A 59 -2.25 4.01 10.67
N ILE A 60 -3.32 3.25 10.93
CA ILE A 60 -4.41 3.05 9.95
C ILE A 60 -5.01 4.38 9.52
N ASN A 61 -5.35 5.25 10.48
CA ASN A 61 -5.92 6.56 10.19
C ASN A 61 -4.96 7.46 9.39
N GLU A 62 -3.68 7.46 9.73
CA GLU A 62 -2.66 8.23 9.02
C GLU A 62 -2.44 7.70 7.59
N ALA A 63 -2.38 6.38 7.42
CA ALA A 63 -2.25 5.74 6.12
C ALA A 63 -3.41 6.08 5.18
N LEU A 64 -4.65 6.01 5.68
CA LEU A 64 -5.83 6.38 4.89
C LEU A 64 -5.82 7.86 4.53
N ARG A 65 -5.44 8.74 5.46
CA ARG A 65 -5.31 10.18 5.21
C ARG A 65 -4.24 10.46 4.16
N TRP A 66 -3.07 9.82 4.24
CA TRP A 66 -2.00 9.97 3.25
C TRP A 66 -2.46 9.55 1.84
N CYS A 67 -3.30 8.52 1.75
CA CYS A 67 -3.92 8.09 0.48
C CYS A 67 -5.09 8.99 0.01
N GLY A 68 -5.43 10.07 0.71
CA GLY A 68 -6.55 10.95 0.36
C GLY A 68 -7.94 10.36 0.61
N ILE A 69 -8.04 9.27 1.38
CA ILE A 69 -9.31 8.63 1.73
C ILE A 69 -9.97 9.41 2.87
N LYS A 70 -11.15 9.96 2.60
CA LYS A 70 -11.98 10.67 3.58
C LYS A 70 -12.96 9.69 4.21
N ILE A 71 -12.90 9.58 5.54
CA ILE A 71 -13.81 8.77 6.34
C ILE A 71 -15.04 9.60 6.65
N ASP A 72 -16.26 9.05 6.48
CA ASP A 72 -17.51 9.73 6.81
C ASP A 72 -17.95 9.41 8.23
N GLU A 73 -17.78 8.17 8.67
CA GLU A 73 -18.09 7.72 10.01
C GLU A 73 -16.94 6.85 10.54
N GLY A 74 -16.58 7.04 11.78
CA GLY A 74 -15.49 6.30 12.40
C GLY A 74 -15.24 6.71 13.85
N VAL A 75 -14.18 6.16 14.45
CA VAL A 75 -13.84 6.44 15.85
C VAL A 75 -13.56 7.93 16.08
N ARG A 76 -12.93 8.60 15.11
CA ARG A 76 -12.54 10.02 15.20
C ARG A 76 -13.63 10.94 14.67
N GLU A 77 -14.26 10.55 13.58
CA GLU A 77 -15.28 11.31 12.89
C GLU A 77 -16.62 11.30 13.64
N GLY A 78 -16.85 10.24 14.45
CA GLY A 78 -18.13 9.98 15.05
C GLY A 78 -19.15 9.50 14.03
N GLY A 79 -20.44 9.67 14.31
CA GLY A 79 -21.53 9.33 13.42
C GLY A 79 -22.72 8.70 14.18
N PRO A 80 -23.86 8.45 13.47
CA PRO A 80 -25.10 8.00 14.10
C PRO A 80 -25.04 6.56 14.62
N HIS A 81 -24.07 5.77 14.19
CA HIS A 81 -23.95 4.35 14.54
C HIS A 81 -22.85 4.06 15.56
N ALA A 82 -22.32 5.10 16.22
CA ALA A 82 -21.29 4.97 17.25
C ALA A 82 -21.71 4.00 18.38
N PRO A 83 -20.73 3.35 19.05
CA PRO A 83 -19.27 3.43 18.85
C PRO A 83 -18.81 2.59 17.64
N TYR A 84 -17.64 2.98 17.08
CA TYR A 84 -17.04 2.33 15.89
C TYR A 84 -15.85 1.41 16.26
N ARG A 85 -15.57 1.19 17.55
CA ARG A 85 -14.73 0.10 18.05
C ARG A 85 -15.58 -1.03 18.55
N GLN A 86 -15.28 -2.25 18.14
CA GLN A 86 -16.04 -3.42 18.51
C GLN A 86 -15.94 -3.73 20.02
N SER A 87 -14.78 -3.49 20.66
CA SER A 87 -14.61 -3.66 22.10
C SER A 87 -15.57 -2.79 22.94
N GLU A 88 -16.04 -1.67 22.41
CA GLU A 88 -16.98 -0.75 23.08
C GLU A 88 -18.46 -1.18 22.90
N ARG A 89 -18.75 -2.23 22.12
CA ARG A 89 -20.10 -2.70 21.74
C ARG A 89 -20.52 -4.02 22.41
N LYS A 90 -19.83 -4.48 23.43
CA LYS A 90 -20.01 -5.81 24.08
C LYS A 90 -21.45 -6.16 24.39
N GLN A 91 -22.21 -5.23 24.98
CA GLN A 91 -23.59 -5.47 25.36
C GLN A 91 -24.52 -5.70 24.16
N ILE A 92 -24.24 -5.05 23.07
CA ILE A 92 -25.01 -5.21 21.82
C ILE A 92 -24.88 -6.65 21.32
N TYR A 93 -23.67 -7.18 21.26
CA TYR A 93 -23.42 -8.53 20.71
C TYR A 93 -24.07 -9.63 21.54
N LYS A 94 -24.09 -9.47 22.89
CA LYS A 94 -24.71 -10.47 23.76
C LYS A 94 -26.19 -10.64 23.49
N GLN A 95 -26.93 -9.53 23.23
CA GLN A 95 -28.34 -9.58 22.88
C GLN A 95 -28.61 -10.42 21.63
N TYR A 96 -27.77 -10.29 20.60
CA TYR A 96 -27.92 -11.06 19.36
C TYR A 96 -27.48 -12.51 19.52
N ALA A 97 -26.47 -12.79 20.35
CA ALA A 97 -26.10 -14.13 20.70
C ALA A 97 -27.25 -14.86 21.42
N ASP A 98 -27.89 -14.19 22.40
CA ASP A 98 -29.04 -14.74 23.13
C ASP A 98 -30.22 -14.95 22.20
N ARG A 99 -30.52 -13.99 21.31
CA ARG A 99 -31.60 -14.13 20.32
C ARG A 99 -31.40 -15.35 19.42
N LEU A 100 -30.16 -15.65 19.01
CA LEU A 100 -29.87 -16.86 18.24
C LEU A 100 -30.09 -18.14 19.04
N VAL A 101 -29.77 -18.14 20.34
CA VAL A 101 -30.01 -19.28 21.22
C VAL A 101 -31.54 -19.48 21.44
N GLU A 102 -32.27 -18.43 21.75
CA GLU A 102 -33.72 -18.44 21.94
C GLU A 102 -34.46 -18.92 20.67
N GLY A 103 -33.96 -18.49 19.49
CA GLY A 103 -34.45 -18.90 18.18
C GLY A 103 -34.08 -20.34 17.78
N GLY A 104 -33.28 -21.06 18.58
CA GLY A 104 -32.82 -22.41 18.28
C GLY A 104 -31.74 -22.48 17.18
N HIS A 105 -31.17 -21.34 16.79
CA HIS A 105 -30.10 -21.22 15.77
C HIS A 105 -28.70 -21.27 16.36
N ALA A 106 -28.56 -21.20 17.69
CA ALA A 106 -27.31 -21.34 18.40
C ALA A 106 -27.52 -22.11 19.72
N TYR A 107 -26.45 -22.50 20.35
CA TYR A 107 -26.52 -23.27 21.59
C TYR A 107 -25.24 -23.03 22.46
N TYR A 108 -25.38 -23.24 23.78
CA TYR A 108 -24.28 -23.21 24.73
C TYR A 108 -23.46 -24.48 24.63
N ALA A 109 -22.12 -24.36 24.60
CA ALA A 109 -21.18 -25.46 24.64
C ALA A 109 -20.18 -25.25 25.79
N PHE A 110 -19.89 -26.32 26.53
CA PHE A 110 -19.07 -26.36 27.74
C PHE A 110 -17.79 -27.19 27.57
N ASP A 111 -17.54 -27.66 26.34
CA ASP A 111 -16.35 -28.46 26.03
C ASP A 111 -15.08 -27.70 26.38
N LYS A 112 -14.20 -28.38 27.16
CA LYS A 112 -12.91 -27.79 27.54
C LYS A 112 -11.95 -27.75 26.35
N PRO A 113 -11.11 -26.69 26.24
CA PRO A 113 -10.13 -26.56 25.15
C PRO A 113 -9.25 -27.81 25.01
N GLU A 114 -8.78 -28.42 26.14
CA GLU A 114 -7.90 -29.58 26.16
C GLU A 114 -8.56 -30.81 25.51
N VAL A 115 -9.88 -30.97 25.69
CA VAL A 115 -10.66 -32.06 25.07
C VAL A 115 -10.72 -31.86 23.57
N LEU A 116 -11.02 -30.63 23.14
CA LEU A 116 -11.10 -30.30 21.72
C LEU A 116 -9.74 -30.42 21.03
N ASP A 117 -8.65 -30.03 21.71
CA ASP A 117 -7.29 -30.14 21.18
C ASP A 117 -6.86 -31.60 21.03
N LYS A 118 -7.24 -32.46 21.99
CA LYS A 118 -7.03 -33.92 21.90
C LYS A 118 -7.77 -34.50 20.69
N MET A 119 -9.03 -34.14 20.51
CA MET A 119 -9.83 -34.61 19.36
C MET A 119 -9.26 -34.14 18.02
N ARG A 120 -8.71 -32.92 17.94
CA ARG A 120 -8.00 -32.42 16.76
C ARG A 120 -6.74 -33.25 16.46
N ALA A 121 -5.91 -33.50 17.49
CA ALA A 121 -4.70 -34.29 17.34
C ALA A 121 -5.00 -35.73 16.88
N GLU A 122 -6.03 -36.36 17.44
CA GLU A 122 -6.48 -37.70 17.04
C GLU A 122 -6.97 -37.74 15.59
N ALA A 123 -7.74 -36.73 15.16
CA ALA A 123 -8.20 -36.61 13.76
C ALA A 123 -7.03 -36.44 12.80
N GLU A 124 -6.09 -35.55 13.11
CA GLU A 124 -4.88 -35.33 12.30
C GLU A 124 -4.01 -36.62 12.22
N ALA A 125 -3.83 -37.31 13.31
CA ALA A 125 -3.10 -38.60 13.35
C ALA A 125 -3.75 -39.68 12.47
N SER A 126 -5.08 -39.56 12.27
CA SER A 126 -5.86 -40.47 11.41
C SER A 126 -5.93 -39.97 9.93
N GLY A 127 -5.21 -38.90 9.58
CA GLY A 127 -5.21 -38.31 8.24
C GLY A 127 -6.45 -37.50 7.88
N GLY A 128 -7.28 -37.14 8.90
CA GLY A 128 -8.49 -36.32 8.75
C GLY A 128 -8.36 -34.94 9.38
N ALA A 129 -9.44 -34.18 9.34
CA ALA A 129 -9.59 -32.91 10.05
C ALA A 129 -10.75 -32.99 11.04
N PHE A 130 -10.56 -32.47 12.25
CA PHE A 130 -11.63 -32.35 13.23
C PHE A 130 -12.56 -31.19 12.85
N THR A 131 -13.84 -31.49 12.75
CA THR A 131 -14.90 -30.50 12.49
C THR A 131 -16.00 -30.64 13.54
N TYR A 132 -16.20 -29.59 14.35
CA TYR A 132 -17.28 -29.58 15.34
C TYR A 132 -18.60 -29.26 14.61
N ASN A 133 -19.33 -30.27 14.17
CA ASN A 133 -20.50 -30.11 13.30
C ASN A 133 -21.69 -30.96 13.79
N TYR A 134 -22.74 -31.03 13.01
CA TYR A 134 -23.95 -31.75 13.30
C TYR A 134 -23.73 -33.25 13.61
N ALA A 135 -22.71 -33.87 13.03
CA ALA A 135 -22.46 -35.31 13.22
C ALA A 135 -21.93 -35.65 14.62
N ILE A 136 -21.20 -34.73 15.25
CA ILE A 136 -20.56 -34.98 16.56
C ILE A 136 -21.21 -34.20 17.72
N ARG A 137 -21.91 -33.09 17.46
CA ARG A 137 -22.41 -32.20 18.51
C ARG A 137 -23.34 -32.88 19.52
N SER A 138 -24.07 -33.97 19.16
CA SER A 138 -24.88 -34.73 20.07
C SER A 138 -24.12 -35.54 21.11
N GLY A 139 -22.83 -35.82 20.85
CA GLY A 139 -21.93 -36.50 21.77
C GLY A 139 -21.01 -35.55 22.56
N MET A 140 -21.20 -34.22 22.42
CA MET A 140 -20.36 -33.19 23.04
C MET A 140 -21.06 -32.57 24.27
N GLU A 141 -20.30 -31.87 25.13
CA GLU A 141 -20.85 -31.19 26.31
C GLU A 141 -21.53 -29.88 25.96
N ASN A 142 -22.77 -29.91 25.52
CA ASN A 142 -23.50 -28.72 25.08
C ASN A 142 -25.03 -28.78 25.44
N SER A 143 -25.72 -27.65 25.29
CA SER A 143 -27.11 -27.52 25.66
C SER A 143 -28.08 -28.28 24.75
N LEU A 144 -27.64 -28.89 23.67
CA LEU A 144 -28.46 -29.79 22.84
C LEU A 144 -28.41 -31.24 23.36
N ALA A 145 -27.32 -31.64 24.07
CA ALA A 145 -27.11 -32.96 24.61
C ALA A 145 -27.39 -33.06 26.13
N LEU A 146 -27.19 -31.95 26.86
CA LEU A 146 -27.39 -31.91 28.31
C LEU A 146 -28.85 -31.54 28.68
N PRO A 147 -29.36 -32.04 29.84
CA PRO A 147 -30.62 -31.58 30.39
C PRO A 147 -30.62 -30.09 30.69
N ALA A 148 -31.77 -29.41 30.44
CA ALA A 148 -31.88 -27.97 30.62
C ALA A 148 -31.52 -27.47 32.02
N ASP A 149 -31.89 -28.21 33.06
CA ASP A 149 -31.51 -27.88 34.46
C ASP A 149 -29.99 -27.97 34.69
N GLU A 150 -29.28 -28.86 34.01
CA GLU A 150 -27.83 -28.94 34.09
C GLU A 150 -27.17 -27.79 33.40
N VAL A 151 -27.65 -27.39 32.22
CA VAL A 151 -27.16 -26.19 31.49
C VAL A 151 -27.35 -24.95 32.37
N LYS A 152 -28.50 -24.76 32.98
CA LYS A 152 -28.77 -23.64 33.88
C LYS A 152 -27.81 -23.65 35.09
N ARG A 153 -27.67 -24.78 35.75
CA ARG A 153 -26.73 -24.94 36.91
C ARG A 153 -25.30 -24.61 36.56
N ARG A 154 -24.83 -25.03 35.38
CA ARG A 154 -23.45 -24.73 34.92
C ARG A 154 -23.24 -23.23 34.68
N ILE A 155 -24.21 -22.57 34.03
CA ILE A 155 -24.15 -21.13 33.80
C ILE A 155 -24.17 -20.36 35.13
N GLU A 156 -25.08 -20.72 36.05
CA GLU A 156 -25.21 -20.06 37.36
C GLU A 156 -23.97 -20.28 38.26
N ARG A 157 -23.33 -21.46 38.15
CA ARG A 157 -22.09 -21.77 38.86
C ARG A 157 -20.86 -21.02 38.30
N GLY A 158 -20.99 -20.42 37.09
CA GLY A 158 -19.88 -19.70 36.46
C GLY A 158 -18.93 -20.56 35.64
N ASP A 159 -19.37 -21.76 35.20
CA ASP A 159 -18.55 -22.58 34.30
C ASP A 159 -18.32 -21.79 32.99
N GLN A 160 -17.13 -21.99 32.40
CA GLN A 160 -16.83 -21.40 31.10
C GLN A 160 -17.70 -22.03 30.00
N TRP A 161 -18.26 -21.19 29.16
CA TRP A 161 -19.06 -21.60 28.03
C TRP A 161 -18.79 -20.74 26.81
N VAL A 162 -19.14 -21.27 25.65
CA VAL A 162 -19.21 -20.53 24.39
C VAL A 162 -20.59 -20.71 23.78
N ILE A 163 -21.02 -19.76 22.97
CA ILE A 163 -22.20 -19.94 22.11
C ILE A 163 -21.71 -20.32 20.73
N ARG A 164 -22.20 -21.45 20.21
CA ARG A 164 -21.93 -21.93 18.86
C ARG A 164 -23.13 -21.74 17.96
N PHE A 165 -22.89 -21.39 16.70
CA PHE A 165 -23.93 -21.42 15.67
C PHE A 165 -24.32 -22.89 15.42
N LYS A 166 -25.63 -23.16 15.39
CA LYS A 166 -26.16 -24.50 15.06
C LYS A 166 -26.25 -24.60 13.55
N MET A 167 -25.20 -25.10 12.91
CA MET A 167 -25.17 -25.26 11.47
C MET A 167 -26.30 -26.21 11.01
N PRO A 168 -27.10 -25.84 10.00
CA PRO A 168 -28.08 -26.75 9.40
C PRO A 168 -27.44 -28.03 8.90
N GLU A 169 -28.22 -29.12 8.92
CA GLU A 169 -27.73 -30.41 8.46
C GLU A 169 -27.91 -30.53 6.94
N ASN A 170 -26.84 -30.78 6.21
CA ASN A 170 -26.87 -31.08 4.78
C ASN A 170 -27.72 -30.11 3.92
N GLU A 171 -27.66 -28.83 4.20
CA GLU A 171 -28.30 -27.76 3.42
C GLU A 171 -27.33 -27.20 2.39
N GLU A 172 -27.79 -26.99 1.16
CA GLU A 172 -27.03 -26.25 0.15
C GLU A 172 -27.31 -24.75 0.31
N VAL A 173 -26.26 -24.00 0.69
CA VAL A 173 -26.31 -22.53 0.77
C VAL A 173 -25.82 -21.94 -0.55
N VAL A 174 -26.74 -21.29 -1.29
CA VAL A 174 -26.45 -20.60 -2.52
C VAL A 174 -26.28 -19.10 -2.23
N MET A 175 -25.16 -18.55 -2.68
CA MET A 175 -24.75 -17.16 -2.43
C MET A 175 -24.31 -16.50 -3.74
N HIS A 176 -24.51 -15.20 -3.85
CA HIS A 176 -24.07 -14.43 -5.00
C HIS A 176 -23.01 -13.41 -4.56
N ASP A 177 -21.81 -13.53 -5.13
CA ASP A 177 -20.73 -12.59 -4.97
C ASP A 177 -20.60 -11.74 -6.24
N LEU A 178 -20.48 -10.42 -6.08
CA LEU A 178 -20.45 -9.49 -7.21
C LEU A 178 -19.22 -9.71 -8.14
N ILE A 179 -18.14 -10.29 -7.60
CA ILE A 179 -16.90 -10.55 -8.35
C ILE A 179 -16.83 -12.03 -8.75
N ARG A 180 -17.11 -12.94 -7.81
CA ARG A 180 -16.93 -14.38 -8.00
C ARG A 180 -18.12 -15.04 -8.72
N GLY A 181 -19.29 -14.40 -8.69
CA GLY A 181 -20.53 -14.96 -9.20
C GLY A 181 -21.23 -15.87 -8.19
N GLU A 182 -21.94 -16.88 -8.67
CA GLU A 182 -22.63 -17.83 -7.82
C GLU A 182 -21.69 -18.79 -7.12
N ILE A 183 -21.87 -18.96 -5.81
CA ILE A 183 -21.09 -19.84 -4.93
C ILE A 183 -22.06 -20.76 -4.19
N ARG A 184 -21.79 -22.05 -4.20
CA ARG A 184 -22.58 -23.09 -3.54
C ARG A 184 -21.71 -23.81 -2.51
N VAL A 185 -22.21 -23.91 -1.29
CA VAL A 185 -21.53 -24.63 -0.19
C VAL A 185 -22.53 -25.48 0.54
N ASN A 186 -22.21 -26.74 0.76
CA ASN A 186 -23.04 -27.61 1.59
C ASN A 186 -22.62 -27.49 3.07
N THR A 187 -23.60 -27.26 3.94
CA THR A 187 -23.38 -27.04 5.37
C THR A 187 -22.76 -28.25 6.10
N SER A 188 -22.87 -29.44 5.54
CA SER A 188 -22.24 -30.65 6.08
C SER A 188 -20.70 -30.56 6.18
N THR A 189 -20.10 -29.66 5.41
CA THR A 189 -18.66 -29.41 5.41
C THR A 189 -18.22 -28.31 6.39
N LEU A 190 -19.18 -27.67 7.07
CA LEU A 190 -18.93 -26.48 7.89
C LEU A 190 -18.97 -26.82 9.39
N ASP A 191 -18.18 -26.06 10.17
CA ASP A 191 -18.17 -26.12 11.64
C ASP A 191 -19.35 -25.36 12.24
N ASP A 192 -19.84 -25.82 13.39
CA ASP A 192 -20.59 -25.02 14.34
C ASP A 192 -19.67 -23.97 14.99
N LYS A 193 -19.42 -22.88 14.27
CA LYS A 193 -18.45 -21.86 14.71
C LYS A 193 -18.87 -21.21 16.02
N VAL A 194 -17.87 -20.93 16.88
CA VAL A 194 -18.07 -20.12 18.08
C VAL A 194 -18.45 -18.70 17.66
N LEU A 195 -19.53 -18.20 18.25
CA LEU A 195 -20.04 -16.85 18.02
C LEU A 195 -19.74 -15.91 19.17
N PHE A 196 -19.77 -16.42 20.43
CA PHE A 196 -19.61 -15.64 21.64
C PHE A 196 -18.90 -16.46 22.73
N LYS A 197 -18.09 -15.80 23.57
CA LYS A 197 -17.30 -16.42 24.62
C LYS A 197 -17.63 -15.81 25.98
N SER A 198 -17.80 -16.65 27.00
CA SER A 198 -17.99 -16.19 28.39
C SER A 198 -16.71 -15.65 29.03
N SER A 199 -15.54 -16.06 28.57
CA SER A 199 -14.25 -15.72 29.18
C SER A 199 -13.93 -14.23 29.17
N ASP A 200 -14.31 -13.53 28.13
CA ASP A 200 -14.06 -12.08 27.94
C ASP A 200 -15.37 -11.30 27.64
N MET A 201 -16.49 -12.02 27.58
CA MET A 201 -17.80 -11.47 27.21
C MET A 201 -17.76 -10.76 25.85
N LEU A 202 -16.99 -11.33 24.89
CA LEU A 202 -16.83 -10.81 23.54
C LEU A 202 -17.34 -11.79 22.50
N PRO A 203 -17.87 -11.27 21.39
CA PRO A 203 -18.18 -12.08 20.21
C PRO A 203 -16.88 -12.50 19.52
N THR A 204 -17.01 -13.53 18.71
CA THR A 204 -16.01 -13.78 17.66
C THR A 204 -16.30 -12.90 16.45
N TYR A 205 -15.33 -12.84 15.53
CA TYR A 205 -15.44 -12.10 14.27
C TYR A 205 -16.79 -12.25 13.57
N HIS A 206 -17.30 -13.46 13.48
CA HIS A 206 -18.52 -13.76 12.69
C HIS A 206 -19.76 -13.02 13.21
N LEU A 207 -20.04 -13.12 14.51
CA LEU A 207 -21.18 -12.44 15.10
C LEU A 207 -21.00 -10.93 15.12
N ALA A 208 -19.79 -10.46 15.50
CA ALA A 208 -19.49 -9.02 15.55
C ALA A 208 -19.67 -8.37 14.17
N ASN A 209 -19.08 -8.97 13.14
CA ASN A 209 -19.10 -8.45 11.78
C ASN A 209 -20.52 -8.34 11.24
N VAL A 210 -21.33 -9.42 11.33
CA VAL A 210 -22.72 -9.44 10.82
C VAL A 210 -23.60 -8.48 11.60
N THR A 211 -23.47 -8.45 12.93
CA THR A 211 -24.27 -7.55 13.78
C THR A 211 -23.97 -6.08 13.47
N ASP A 212 -22.69 -5.73 13.33
CA ASP A 212 -22.29 -4.36 13.02
C ASP A 212 -22.64 -3.94 11.61
N ASP A 213 -22.48 -4.82 10.63
CA ASP A 213 -22.88 -4.56 9.25
C ASP A 213 -24.40 -4.31 9.15
N TYR A 214 -25.20 -5.03 9.93
CA TYR A 214 -26.65 -4.77 10.06
C TYR A 214 -26.95 -3.43 10.72
N LEU A 215 -26.40 -3.19 11.93
CA LEU A 215 -26.68 -1.99 12.72
C LEU A 215 -26.12 -0.71 12.11
N MET A 216 -25.03 -0.79 11.33
CA MET A 216 -24.45 0.32 10.59
C MET A 216 -25.04 0.45 9.18
N GLU A 217 -26.08 -0.32 8.88
CA GLU A 217 -26.81 -0.30 7.61
C GLU A 217 -25.90 -0.51 6.38
N ILE A 218 -24.89 -1.36 6.50
CA ILE A 218 -23.97 -1.66 5.41
C ILE A 218 -24.73 -2.31 4.24
N SER A 219 -24.60 -1.70 3.07
CA SER A 219 -25.25 -2.17 1.84
C SER A 219 -24.38 -3.11 1.01
N HIS A 220 -23.06 -2.93 1.08
CA HIS A 220 -22.08 -3.72 0.34
C HIS A 220 -20.88 -4.06 1.23
N VAL A 221 -20.51 -5.34 1.24
CA VAL A 221 -19.33 -5.86 1.95
C VAL A 221 -18.25 -6.17 0.92
N ILE A 222 -17.32 -5.23 0.73
CA ILE A 222 -16.17 -5.38 -0.17
C ILE A 222 -14.95 -5.69 0.71
N ARG A 223 -14.36 -6.90 0.56
CA ARG A 223 -13.25 -7.37 1.40
C ARG A 223 -12.35 -8.36 0.66
N GLY A 224 -11.21 -8.72 1.23
CA GLY A 224 -10.30 -9.69 0.64
C GLY A 224 -10.89 -11.10 0.55
N GLU A 225 -10.49 -11.88 -0.45
CA GLU A 225 -10.99 -13.25 -0.68
C GLU A 225 -10.60 -14.25 0.42
N GLU A 226 -9.66 -13.92 1.29
CA GLU A 226 -9.33 -14.70 2.49
C GLU A 226 -10.52 -14.87 3.42
N TRP A 227 -11.52 -14.00 3.31
CA TRP A 227 -12.78 -14.05 4.08
C TRP A 227 -13.91 -14.79 3.36
N LEU A 228 -13.69 -15.26 2.14
CA LEU A 228 -14.70 -16.01 1.38
C LEU A 228 -15.20 -17.28 2.10
N PRO A 229 -14.34 -18.04 2.81
CA PRO A 229 -14.80 -19.19 3.60
C PRO A 229 -15.78 -18.84 4.74
N SER A 230 -15.85 -17.58 5.15
CA SER A 230 -16.81 -17.10 6.17
C SER A 230 -18.20 -16.75 5.60
N LEU A 231 -18.30 -16.58 4.29
CA LEU A 231 -19.52 -16.11 3.64
C LEU A 231 -20.74 -17.01 3.91
N PRO A 232 -20.65 -18.35 3.86
CA PRO A 232 -21.82 -19.21 4.14
C PRO A 232 -22.38 -18.99 5.54
N LEU A 233 -21.51 -18.89 6.55
CA LEU A 233 -21.94 -18.63 7.92
C LEU A 233 -22.57 -17.24 8.07
N HIS A 234 -22.01 -16.22 7.41
CA HIS A 234 -22.57 -14.87 7.45
C HIS A 234 -23.98 -14.83 6.85
N VAL A 235 -24.20 -15.46 5.69
CA VAL A 235 -25.53 -15.58 5.08
C VAL A 235 -26.51 -16.30 6.01
N LEU A 236 -26.09 -17.39 6.64
CA LEU A 236 -26.90 -18.13 7.60
C LEU A 236 -27.23 -17.32 8.87
N LEU A 237 -26.29 -16.47 9.34
CA LEU A 237 -26.53 -15.56 10.45
C LEU A 237 -27.57 -14.48 10.10
N TYR A 238 -27.51 -13.88 8.91
CA TYR A 238 -28.54 -12.95 8.43
C TYR A 238 -29.91 -13.61 8.41
N ARG A 239 -30.01 -14.82 7.88
CA ARG A 239 -31.27 -15.62 7.87
C ARG A 239 -31.77 -15.94 9.27
N ALA A 240 -30.92 -16.45 10.14
CA ALA A 240 -31.23 -16.83 11.51
C ALA A 240 -31.73 -15.64 12.37
N LEU A 241 -31.26 -14.44 12.07
CA LEU A 241 -31.67 -13.19 12.73
C LEU A 241 -32.89 -12.54 12.07
N GLY A 242 -33.37 -13.06 10.94
CA GLY A 242 -34.50 -12.53 10.19
C GLY A 242 -34.19 -11.25 9.44
N TRP A 243 -32.94 -11.13 8.92
CA TRP A 243 -32.39 -9.95 8.22
C TRP A 243 -32.15 -10.16 6.73
N ASP A 244 -32.81 -11.15 6.13
CA ASP A 244 -32.66 -11.50 4.71
C ASP A 244 -32.87 -10.29 3.78
N ASP A 245 -33.91 -9.48 4.05
CA ASP A 245 -34.27 -8.33 3.20
C ASP A 245 -33.25 -7.18 3.21
N VAL A 246 -32.40 -7.14 4.24
CA VAL A 246 -31.39 -6.10 4.44
C VAL A 246 -29.97 -6.62 4.37
N MET A 247 -29.79 -7.90 4.01
CA MET A 247 -28.48 -8.50 3.83
C MET A 247 -27.66 -7.71 2.80
N PRO A 248 -26.40 -7.36 3.10
CA PRO A 248 -25.56 -6.67 2.14
C PRO A 248 -25.22 -7.52 0.93
N LYS A 249 -24.91 -6.90 -0.19
CA LYS A 249 -24.24 -7.57 -1.31
C LYS A 249 -22.77 -7.79 -0.97
N PHE A 250 -22.24 -8.93 -1.37
CA PHE A 250 -20.85 -9.32 -1.07
C PHE A 250 -19.96 -9.23 -2.31
N ALA A 251 -18.72 -8.81 -2.11
CA ALA A 251 -17.67 -8.75 -3.12
C ALA A 251 -16.32 -9.13 -2.52
N HIS A 252 -15.74 -10.23 -2.99
CA HIS A 252 -14.46 -10.73 -2.49
C HIS A 252 -13.34 -10.44 -3.49
N LEU A 253 -12.48 -9.49 -3.11
CA LEU A 253 -11.34 -9.02 -3.89
C LEU A 253 -10.25 -10.07 -3.97
N PRO A 254 -9.60 -10.24 -5.14
CA PRO A 254 -8.49 -11.19 -5.30
C PRO A 254 -7.28 -10.79 -4.47
N LEU A 255 -6.44 -11.76 -4.11
CA LEU A 255 -5.18 -11.52 -3.38
C LEU A 255 -4.20 -10.68 -4.21
N LEU A 256 -3.37 -9.92 -3.52
CA LEU A 256 -2.13 -9.41 -4.07
C LEU A 256 -1.08 -10.52 -4.01
N LEU A 257 -0.55 -10.90 -5.15
CA LEU A 257 0.44 -11.95 -5.29
C LEU A 257 1.85 -11.36 -5.28
N LYS A 258 2.80 -12.10 -4.75
CA LYS A 258 4.21 -11.73 -4.78
C LYS A 258 4.77 -11.64 -6.21
N PRO A 259 5.84 -10.85 -6.44
CA PRO A 259 6.40 -10.63 -7.78
C PRO A 259 6.79 -11.91 -8.51
N THR A 260 7.33 -12.89 -7.79
CA THR A 260 7.81 -14.16 -8.33
C THR A 260 7.22 -15.36 -7.61
N GLY A 261 6.94 -16.43 -8.32
CA GLY A 261 6.31 -17.65 -7.78
C GLY A 261 4.83 -17.45 -7.45
N ASN A 262 4.27 -18.34 -6.65
CA ASN A 262 2.87 -18.35 -6.24
C ASN A 262 2.73 -17.93 -4.77
N GLY A 263 1.59 -17.36 -4.42
CA GLY A 263 1.20 -17.03 -3.05
C GLY A 263 1.01 -15.53 -2.80
N LYS A 264 0.39 -15.24 -1.67
CA LYS A 264 0.07 -13.89 -1.21
C LYS A 264 1.36 -13.10 -0.94
N LEU A 265 1.38 -11.84 -1.34
CA LEU A 265 2.44 -10.89 -1.03
C LEU A 265 2.54 -10.68 0.48
N SER A 266 3.75 -10.76 1.02
CA SER A 266 4.04 -10.63 2.46
C SER A 266 5.18 -9.65 2.74
N LYS A 267 5.33 -9.23 4.01
CA LYS A 267 6.47 -8.42 4.48
C LYS A 267 7.80 -9.05 4.09
N ARG A 268 7.95 -10.37 4.28
CA ARG A 268 9.19 -11.09 3.95
C ARG A 268 9.59 -11.00 2.48
N ASP A 269 8.59 -10.96 1.59
CA ASP A 269 8.85 -10.80 0.15
C ASP A 269 9.37 -9.39 -0.14
N GLY A 270 8.79 -8.36 0.47
CA GLY A 270 9.26 -6.98 0.35
C GLY A 270 10.67 -6.80 0.90
N ASP A 271 10.95 -7.28 2.11
CA ASP A 271 12.27 -7.21 2.74
C ASP A 271 13.35 -7.90 1.88
N LYS A 272 13.04 -9.09 1.35
CA LYS A 272 13.97 -9.85 0.49
C LYS A 272 14.26 -9.17 -0.85
N MET A 273 13.27 -8.51 -1.43
CA MET A 273 13.35 -7.91 -2.77
C MET A 273 13.60 -6.39 -2.74
N GLY A 274 13.68 -5.78 -1.54
CA GLY A 274 14.06 -4.38 -1.35
C GLY A 274 12.95 -3.35 -1.65
N PHE A 275 11.68 -3.72 -1.52
CA PHE A 275 10.56 -2.78 -1.67
C PHE A 275 9.62 -2.80 -0.45
N PRO A 276 8.94 -1.68 -0.11
CA PRO A 276 8.01 -1.62 1.00
C PRO A 276 6.69 -2.35 0.69
N VAL A 277 6.05 -2.87 1.72
CA VAL A 277 4.69 -3.43 1.64
C VAL A 277 3.69 -2.69 2.54
N PHE A 278 4.14 -1.60 3.15
CA PHE A 278 3.34 -0.74 4.02
C PHE A 278 3.29 0.68 3.45
N PRO A 279 2.16 1.40 3.57
CA PRO A 279 2.05 2.78 3.08
C PRO A 279 3.00 3.73 3.81
N LEU A 280 3.20 3.55 5.12
CA LEU A 280 4.02 4.39 5.97
C LEU A 280 5.06 3.55 6.71
N LEU A 281 6.13 4.19 7.17
CA LEU A 281 7.10 3.57 8.06
C LEU A 281 6.41 3.09 9.35
N TRP A 282 6.79 1.89 9.79
CA TRP A 282 6.34 1.32 11.04
C TRP A 282 7.52 0.93 11.92
N LYS A 283 7.48 1.37 13.18
CA LYS A 283 8.42 0.91 14.20
C LYS A 283 7.66 0.08 15.24
N ASN A 284 8.01 -1.21 15.37
CA ASN A 284 7.39 -2.08 16.35
C ASN A 284 7.93 -1.83 17.78
N ALA A 285 7.34 -2.51 18.78
CA ALA A 285 7.74 -2.38 20.19
C ALA A 285 9.20 -2.79 20.44
N ASP A 286 9.74 -3.71 19.64
CA ASP A 286 11.12 -4.19 19.74
C ASP A 286 12.13 -3.26 19.04
N GLY A 287 11.64 -2.16 18.44
CA GLY A 287 12.46 -1.18 17.73
C GLY A 287 12.78 -1.55 16.28
N GLU A 288 12.25 -2.66 15.75
CA GLU A 288 12.42 -3.04 14.36
C GLU A 288 11.64 -2.05 13.46
N ILE A 289 12.30 -1.56 12.42
CA ILE A 289 11.74 -0.62 11.46
C ILE A 289 11.34 -1.36 10.18
N SER A 290 10.10 -1.17 9.77
CA SER A 290 9.60 -1.57 8.45
C SER A 290 9.44 -0.34 7.57
N ARG A 291 9.98 -0.36 6.37
CA ARG A 291 9.94 0.75 5.41
C ARG A 291 8.50 1.00 4.94
N GLY A 292 8.21 2.28 4.65
CA GLY A 292 6.95 2.71 4.07
C GLY A 292 7.13 3.35 2.70
N TYR A 293 6.09 3.29 1.87
CA TYR A 293 6.09 3.94 0.54
C TYR A 293 6.32 5.44 0.64
N ARG A 294 5.73 6.11 1.65
CA ARG A 294 5.89 7.55 1.87
C ARG A 294 7.37 7.90 2.16
N GLU A 295 8.00 7.17 3.05
CA GLU A 295 9.39 7.44 3.46
C GLU A 295 10.40 7.00 2.37
N ASP A 296 10.01 6.08 1.49
CA ASP A 296 10.77 5.75 0.29
C ASP A 296 10.61 6.80 -0.82
N GLY A 297 9.78 7.84 -0.61
CA GLY A 297 9.64 8.97 -1.52
C GLY A 297 8.56 8.82 -2.59
N TYR A 298 7.63 7.87 -2.44
CA TYR A 298 6.48 7.75 -3.33
C TYR A 298 5.46 8.86 -3.07
N PHE A 299 4.93 9.42 -4.13
CA PHE A 299 3.79 10.33 -4.07
C PHE A 299 2.51 9.56 -3.72
N PRO A 300 1.61 10.14 -2.89
CA PRO A 300 0.34 9.49 -2.55
C PRO A 300 -0.51 9.16 -3.78
N ASP A 301 -0.57 10.06 -4.76
CA ASP A 301 -1.34 9.84 -5.99
C ASP A 301 -0.76 8.69 -6.82
N ALA A 302 0.56 8.57 -6.92
CA ALA A 302 1.24 7.47 -7.60
C ALA A 302 0.94 6.13 -6.92
N PHE A 303 1.00 6.12 -5.59
CA PHE A 303 0.71 4.94 -4.77
C PHE A 303 -0.76 4.51 -4.89
N VAL A 304 -1.69 5.45 -4.83
CA VAL A 304 -3.13 5.19 -5.01
C VAL A 304 -3.42 4.63 -6.40
N ASN A 305 -2.86 5.25 -7.43
CA ASN A 305 -3.05 4.81 -8.81
C ASN A 305 -2.48 3.39 -9.03
N LEU A 306 -1.29 3.11 -8.52
CA LEU A 306 -0.71 1.77 -8.54
C LEU A 306 -1.66 0.75 -7.91
N LEU A 307 -2.16 1.02 -6.70
CA LEU A 307 -3.05 0.10 -5.98
C LEU A 307 -4.40 -0.07 -6.68
N ALA A 308 -4.94 0.98 -7.29
CA ALA A 308 -6.19 0.93 -8.03
C ALA A 308 -6.11 -0.07 -9.19
N LEU A 309 -5.01 -0.08 -9.94
CA LEU A 309 -4.83 -0.98 -11.09
C LEU A 309 -4.39 -2.40 -10.70
N LEU A 310 -4.13 -2.68 -9.42
CA LEU A 310 -3.84 -4.03 -8.95
C LEU A 310 -5.11 -4.85 -8.78
N GLY A 311 -5.53 -5.46 -9.87
CA GLY A 311 -6.69 -6.34 -9.93
C GLY A 311 -7.99 -5.67 -10.39
N TRP A 312 -7.91 -4.44 -10.89
CA TRP A 312 -8.98 -3.73 -11.57
C TRP A 312 -8.46 -3.09 -12.86
N ASN A 313 -9.33 -2.91 -13.85
CA ASN A 313 -8.98 -2.29 -15.13
C ASN A 313 -10.15 -1.41 -15.62
N PRO A 314 -9.93 -0.12 -15.96
CA PRO A 314 -10.97 0.78 -16.45
C PRO A 314 -11.52 0.43 -17.84
N GLY A 315 -10.86 -0.49 -18.56
CA GLY A 315 -11.23 -0.87 -19.93
C GLY A 315 -10.72 0.09 -21.00
N THR A 316 -9.72 0.90 -20.67
CA THR A 316 -9.01 1.82 -21.57
C THR A 316 -7.51 1.57 -21.46
N ASP A 317 -6.71 2.16 -22.37
CA ASP A 317 -5.24 2.11 -22.33
C ASP A 317 -4.64 3.17 -21.39
N GLN A 318 -5.46 4.01 -20.77
CA GLN A 318 -5.01 5.00 -19.79
C GLN A 318 -4.50 4.29 -18.54
N GLU A 319 -3.32 4.70 -18.05
CA GLU A 319 -2.70 4.14 -16.85
C GLU A 319 -2.57 5.17 -15.71
N ILE A 320 -2.60 6.45 -16.00
CA ILE A 320 -2.43 7.52 -15.00
C ILE A 320 -3.73 8.26 -14.80
N PHE A 321 -4.20 8.27 -13.56
CA PHE A 321 -5.51 8.78 -13.16
C PHE A 321 -5.41 9.66 -11.93
N THR A 322 -6.17 10.72 -11.88
CA THR A 322 -6.49 11.43 -10.64
C THR A 322 -7.42 10.60 -9.76
N MET A 323 -7.53 10.95 -8.48
CA MET A 323 -8.49 10.32 -7.55
C MET A 323 -9.92 10.41 -8.09
N ASP A 324 -10.32 11.57 -8.63
CA ASP A 324 -11.67 11.78 -9.16
C ASP A 324 -11.94 10.92 -10.41
N GLU A 325 -10.98 10.77 -11.30
CA GLU A 325 -11.08 9.86 -12.45
C GLU A 325 -11.22 8.40 -12.00
N LEU A 326 -10.43 7.97 -10.99
CA LEU A 326 -10.53 6.62 -10.44
C LEU A 326 -11.92 6.38 -9.84
N ILE A 327 -12.49 7.34 -9.09
CA ILE A 327 -13.84 7.25 -8.54
C ILE A 327 -14.87 7.14 -9.66
N GLN A 328 -14.77 7.96 -10.71
CA GLN A 328 -15.73 7.96 -11.82
C GLN A 328 -15.70 6.66 -12.64
N LEU A 329 -14.52 6.11 -12.86
CA LEU A 329 -14.30 4.94 -13.72
C LEU A 329 -14.45 3.61 -12.99
N PHE A 330 -14.35 3.61 -11.65
CA PHE A 330 -14.37 2.39 -10.87
C PHE A 330 -15.68 1.61 -11.10
N SER A 331 -15.55 0.31 -11.29
CA SER A 331 -16.71 -0.58 -11.31
C SER A 331 -16.30 -1.94 -10.74
N ILE A 332 -17.16 -2.49 -9.91
CA ILE A 332 -16.88 -3.75 -9.20
C ILE A 332 -16.88 -4.94 -10.17
N GLU A 333 -17.64 -4.83 -11.26
CA GLU A 333 -17.75 -5.84 -12.33
C GLU A 333 -16.46 -6.00 -13.12
N ARG A 334 -15.61 -4.96 -13.12
CA ARG A 334 -14.29 -4.98 -13.77
C ARG A 334 -13.15 -5.41 -12.86
N VAL A 335 -13.46 -5.77 -11.61
CA VAL A 335 -12.46 -6.36 -10.72
C VAL A 335 -12.17 -7.78 -11.19
N ASN A 336 -10.88 -8.10 -11.37
CA ASN A 336 -10.44 -9.41 -11.83
C ASN A 336 -10.77 -10.49 -10.78
N LYS A 337 -11.10 -11.70 -11.25
CA LYS A 337 -11.31 -12.86 -10.37
C LYS A 337 -10.00 -13.47 -9.86
N SER A 338 -8.94 -13.38 -10.63
CA SER A 338 -7.63 -13.93 -10.29
C SER A 338 -6.77 -12.94 -9.52
N GLY A 339 -5.82 -13.45 -8.74
CA GLY A 339 -4.88 -12.62 -7.97
C GLY A 339 -4.06 -11.69 -8.86
N ALA A 340 -3.81 -10.48 -8.37
CA ALA A 340 -3.02 -9.47 -9.06
C ALA A 340 -1.55 -9.56 -8.61
N ARG A 341 -0.65 -9.77 -9.58
CA ARG A 341 0.79 -9.84 -9.30
C ARG A 341 1.34 -8.43 -9.10
N PHE A 342 2.01 -8.22 -7.97
CA PHE A 342 2.73 -6.98 -7.69
C PHE A 342 4.02 -6.90 -8.52
N ASP A 343 4.31 -5.70 -9.06
CA ASP A 343 5.53 -5.40 -9.81
C ASP A 343 6.22 -4.17 -9.20
N PRO A 344 7.39 -4.33 -8.55
CA PRO A 344 8.12 -3.21 -7.96
C PRO A 344 8.63 -2.19 -9.00
N GLU A 345 8.99 -2.63 -10.20
CA GLU A 345 9.47 -1.71 -11.24
C GLU A 345 8.31 -0.88 -11.80
N LYS A 346 7.13 -1.48 -11.93
CA LYS A 346 5.91 -0.75 -12.29
C LYS A 346 5.55 0.29 -11.21
N ALA A 347 5.80 -0.01 -9.92
CA ALA A 347 5.59 0.96 -8.85
C ALA A 347 6.50 2.19 -9.00
N LYS A 348 7.80 2.01 -9.29
CA LYS A 348 8.73 3.11 -9.57
C LYS A 348 8.30 3.90 -10.80
N TRP A 349 7.88 3.20 -11.85
CA TRP A 349 7.39 3.82 -13.07
C TRP A 349 6.17 4.73 -12.79
N PHE A 350 5.22 4.30 -11.98
CA PHE A 350 4.10 5.16 -11.57
C PHE A 350 4.61 6.41 -10.88
N ASN A 351 5.53 6.28 -9.92
CA ASN A 351 6.09 7.44 -9.22
C ASN A 351 6.77 8.42 -10.18
N HIS A 352 7.58 7.91 -11.12
CA HIS A 352 8.20 8.69 -12.18
C HIS A 352 7.16 9.45 -13.00
N GLN A 353 6.05 8.81 -13.41
CA GLN A 353 5.00 9.46 -14.21
C GLN A 353 4.34 10.64 -13.47
N TYR A 354 4.18 10.55 -12.15
CA TYR A 354 3.67 11.66 -11.34
C TYR A 354 4.73 12.74 -11.11
N LEU A 355 5.99 12.37 -10.97
CA LEU A 355 7.11 13.30 -10.84
C LEU A 355 7.25 14.21 -12.06
N ILE A 356 7.30 13.63 -13.26
CA ILE A 356 7.50 14.40 -14.49
C ILE A 356 6.32 15.31 -14.86
N ARG A 357 5.11 15.02 -14.36
CA ARG A 357 3.91 15.85 -14.56
C ARG A 357 3.87 17.08 -13.66
N LYS A 358 4.64 17.10 -12.57
CA LYS A 358 4.80 18.29 -11.75
C LYS A 358 5.61 19.35 -12.50
N SER A 359 5.31 20.60 -12.28
CA SER A 359 6.14 21.69 -12.77
C SER A 359 7.56 21.63 -12.17
N ASP A 360 8.53 22.21 -12.84
CA ASP A 360 9.90 22.26 -12.33
C ASP A 360 9.98 23.00 -10.99
N ALA A 361 9.15 24.01 -10.79
CA ALA A 361 9.05 24.73 -9.53
C ALA A 361 8.49 23.87 -8.39
N GLU A 362 7.44 23.06 -8.61
CA GLU A 362 6.92 22.13 -7.60
C GLU A 362 7.95 21.08 -7.22
N VAL A 363 8.72 20.57 -8.19
CA VAL A 363 9.77 19.59 -7.89
C VAL A 363 10.94 20.25 -7.19
N ALA A 364 11.28 21.50 -7.55
CA ALA A 364 12.31 22.28 -6.85
C ALA A 364 11.95 22.51 -5.37
N ASP A 365 10.70 22.86 -5.09
CA ASP A 365 10.21 23.00 -3.71
C ASP A 365 10.34 21.69 -2.90
N LEU A 366 9.97 20.57 -3.51
CA LEU A 366 10.14 19.23 -2.90
C LEU A 366 11.59 18.82 -2.73
N PHE A 367 12.51 19.39 -3.50
CA PHE A 367 13.93 19.07 -3.44
C PHE A 367 14.69 19.92 -2.41
N GLN A 368 14.20 21.10 -2.04
CA GLN A 368 14.83 21.97 -1.03
C GLN A 368 15.19 21.25 0.28
N PRO A 369 14.30 20.46 0.90
CA PRO A 369 14.65 19.75 2.14
C PRO A 369 15.76 18.72 1.99
N VAL A 370 15.99 18.22 0.77
CA VAL A 370 17.14 17.35 0.48
C VAL A 370 18.43 18.16 0.44
N LEU A 371 18.42 19.35 -0.18
CA LEU A 371 19.58 20.25 -0.22
C LEU A 371 19.96 20.76 1.16
N GLU A 372 18.99 21.04 2.03
CA GLU A 372 19.23 21.45 3.42
C GLU A 372 20.06 20.42 4.20
N GLN A 373 19.88 19.12 3.95
CA GLN A 373 20.68 18.04 4.56
C GLN A 373 22.17 18.12 4.19
N TYR A 374 22.48 18.72 3.04
CA TYR A 374 23.85 18.95 2.54
C TYR A 374 24.35 20.38 2.81
N ASN A 375 23.57 21.21 3.55
CA ASN A 375 23.85 22.62 3.80
C ASN A 375 24.03 23.46 2.53
N ILE A 376 23.26 23.14 1.49
CA ILE A 376 23.26 23.85 0.22
C ILE A 376 22.13 24.89 0.24
N ASP A 377 22.51 26.16 0.06
CA ASP A 377 21.59 27.27 -0.17
C ASP A 377 21.74 27.77 -1.61
N VAL A 378 20.65 27.82 -2.37
CA VAL A 378 20.64 28.21 -3.77
C VAL A 378 19.36 28.99 -4.10
N PRO A 379 19.44 30.07 -4.91
CA PRO A 379 18.25 30.79 -5.36
C PRO A 379 17.25 29.85 -6.03
N PHE A 380 15.96 30.02 -5.68
CA PHE A 380 14.88 29.12 -6.10
C PHE A 380 14.73 29.04 -7.63
N ASP A 381 14.88 30.14 -8.34
CA ASP A 381 14.84 30.19 -9.80
C ASP A 381 15.99 29.40 -10.43
N LYS A 382 17.20 29.47 -9.84
CA LYS A 382 18.33 28.63 -10.27
C LYS A 382 18.06 27.17 -10.00
N LEU A 383 17.50 26.83 -8.83
CA LEU A 383 17.12 25.45 -8.48
C LEU A 383 16.08 24.90 -9.45
N THR A 384 15.05 25.67 -9.77
CA THR A 384 14.00 25.32 -10.73
C THR A 384 14.60 24.99 -12.10
N ARG A 385 15.55 25.78 -12.59
CA ARG A 385 16.25 25.50 -13.86
C ARG A 385 17.07 24.21 -13.80
N ILE A 386 17.77 23.95 -12.69
CA ILE A 386 18.55 22.73 -12.48
C ILE A 386 17.63 21.51 -12.53
N VAL A 387 16.53 21.56 -11.78
CA VAL A 387 15.52 20.48 -11.75
C VAL A 387 14.96 20.20 -13.14
N GLY A 388 14.60 21.23 -13.90
CA GLY A 388 14.09 21.08 -15.26
C GLY A 388 15.04 20.31 -16.20
N LEU A 389 16.34 20.37 -15.98
CA LEU A 389 17.32 19.63 -16.79
C LEU A 389 17.40 18.13 -16.47
N VAL A 390 16.94 17.71 -15.28
CA VAL A 390 17.24 16.35 -14.78
C VAL A 390 16.04 15.55 -14.28
N LYS A 391 14.88 16.19 -14.02
CA LYS A 391 13.72 15.50 -13.41
C LYS A 391 13.24 14.26 -14.18
N GLU A 392 13.38 14.26 -15.49
CA GLU A 392 13.02 13.11 -16.34
C GLU A 392 13.97 11.90 -16.18
N ARG A 393 15.08 12.05 -15.44
CA ARG A 393 16.13 11.03 -15.27
C ARG A 393 16.00 10.26 -13.96
N VAL A 394 15.08 10.66 -13.11
CA VAL A 394 14.93 10.11 -11.76
C VAL A 394 13.51 9.60 -11.52
N ASN A 395 13.37 8.65 -10.63
CA ASN A 395 12.05 8.15 -10.20
C ASN A 395 11.57 8.81 -8.91
N PHE A 396 12.49 9.34 -8.11
CA PHE A 396 12.23 9.92 -6.80
C PHE A 396 12.94 11.27 -6.64
N VAL A 397 12.34 12.17 -5.86
CA VAL A 397 12.91 13.50 -5.60
C VAL A 397 14.30 13.42 -4.96
N HIS A 398 14.52 12.49 -4.04
CA HIS A 398 15.84 12.34 -3.39
C HIS A 398 16.96 11.90 -4.35
N GLU A 399 16.63 11.24 -5.45
CA GLU A 399 17.61 10.86 -6.49
C GLU A 399 18.16 12.07 -7.27
N LEU A 400 17.46 13.23 -7.19
CA LEU A 400 17.94 14.47 -7.83
C LEU A 400 19.32 14.88 -7.32
N TRP A 401 19.65 14.65 -6.05
CA TRP A 401 20.97 14.94 -5.52
C TRP A 401 22.08 14.28 -6.34
N GLY A 402 21.97 13.01 -6.63
CA GLY A 402 22.93 12.27 -7.45
C GLY A 402 23.05 12.77 -8.90
N GLN A 403 22.02 13.49 -9.40
CA GLN A 403 22.00 14.06 -10.74
C GLN A 403 22.41 15.53 -10.78
N THR A 404 22.50 16.21 -9.62
CA THR A 404 22.66 17.67 -9.55
C THR A 404 23.78 18.14 -8.64
N SER A 405 24.37 17.29 -7.81
CA SER A 405 25.38 17.67 -6.81
C SER A 405 26.53 18.47 -7.42
N PHE A 406 26.95 18.17 -8.65
CA PHE A 406 27.98 18.91 -9.36
C PHE A 406 27.63 20.36 -9.70
N PHE A 407 26.35 20.78 -9.65
CA PHE A 407 26.00 22.20 -9.77
C PHE A 407 26.32 23.01 -8.53
N PHE A 408 26.44 22.35 -7.38
CA PHE A 408 26.65 22.96 -6.07
C PHE A 408 28.08 22.78 -5.57
N GLU A 409 28.68 21.64 -5.89
CA GLU A 409 30.02 21.25 -5.45
C GLU A 409 30.90 20.92 -6.65
N ARG A 410 32.19 21.25 -6.55
CA ARG A 410 33.17 20.84 -7.56
C ARG A 410 33.44 19.35 -7.43
N PRO A 411 33.67 18.64 -8.56
CA PRO A 411 34.07 17.24 -8.48
C PRO A 411 35.46 17.16 -7.80
N LEU A 412 35.49 16.46 -6.67
CA LEU A 412 36.75 16.18 -5.94
C LEU A 412 37.44 14.93 -6.49
N GLU A 413 36.68 14.06 -7.11
CA GLU A 413 37.13 12.82 -7.73
C GLU A 413 36.55 12.72 -9.16
N TYR A 414 37.23 11.96 -9.98
CA TYR A 414 36.84 11.72 -11.37
C TYR A 414 36.61 10.22 -11.56
N ASP A 415 35.54 9.83 -12.22
CA ASP A 415 35.25 8.43 -12.56
C ASP A 415 36.39 7.83 -13.39
N LEU A 416 37.04 6.79 -12.85
CA LEU A 416 38.23 6.20 -13.46
C LEU A 416 37.96 5.60 -14.85
N GLN A 417 36.77 5.07 -15.09
CA GLN A 417 36.41 4.52 -16.40
C GLN A 417 36.18 5.65 -17.40
N ALA A 418 35.54 6.74 -16.97
CA ALA A 418 35.39 7.94 -17.79
C ALA A 418 36.74 8.58 -18.12
N VAL A 419 37.63 8.68 -17.15
CA VAL A 419 39.01 9.15 -17.38
C VAL A 419 39.74 8.27 -18.38
N ALA A 420 39.80 6.96 -18.16
CA ALA A 420 40.45 6.02 -19.07
C ALA A 420 39.90 6.10 -20.50
N LYS A 421 38.62 6.38 -20.66
CA LYS A 421 37.93 6.45 -21.94
C LYS A 421 38.11 7.80 -22.64
N HIS A 422 38.01 8.92 -21.90
CA HIS A 422 37.88 10.27 -22.46
C HIS A 422 39.06 11.18 -22.25
N TRP A 423 40.00 10.88 -21.32
CA TRP A 423 41.19 11.65 -21.08
C TRP A 423 42.39 11.00 -21.81
N LYS A 424 42.75 11.54 -22.97
CA LYS A 424 43.82 11.03 -23.83
C LYS A 424 45.01 12.06 -23.88
N PRO A 425 46.18 11.70 -24.37
CA PRO A 425 47.37 12.61 -24.38
C PRO A 425 47.12 13.98 -25.02
N ASP A 426 46.21 14.07 -25.98
CA ASP A 426 45.86 15.32 -26.68
C ASP A 426 44.65 16.06 -26.00
N THR A 427 44.00 15.46 -25.03
CA THR A 427 42.83 16.03 -24.35
C THR A 427 43.14 17.33 -23.59
N PRO A 428 44.25 17.46 -22.86
CA PRO A 428 44.59 18.70 -22.17
C PRO A 428 44.71 19.90 -23.13
N GLY A 429 45.29 19.71 -24.30
CA GLY A 429 45.37 20.76 -25.34
C GLY A 429 44.01 21.18 -25.87
N MET A 430 43.12 20.19 -26.12
CA MET A 430 41.75 20.49 -26.54
C MET A 430 40.97 21.26 -25.48
N ILE A 431 41.08 20.89 -24.20
CA ILE A 431 40.40 21.58 -23.09
C ILE A 431 40.98 22.99 -22.89
N SER A 432 42.28 23.19 -23.13
CA SER A 432 42.89 24.52 -23.13
C SER A 432 42.29 25.41 -24.23
N ASP A 433 42.15 24.91 -25.47
CA ASP A 433 41.50 25.63 -26.57
C ASP A 433 40.05 25.98 -26.25
N VAL A 434 39.32 25.02 -25.63
CA VAL A 434 37.92 25.24 -25.13
C VAL A 434 37.92 26.38 -24.11
N SER A 435 38.82 26.35 -23.12
CA SER A 435 38.86 27.35 -22.05
C SER A 435 39.14 28.77 -22.64
N GLU A 436 40.07 28.92 -23.57
CA GLU A 436 40.35 30.20 -24.21
C GLU A 436 39.18 30.69 -25.07
N THR A 437 38.53 29.79 -25.82
CA THR A 437 37.34 30.13 -26.61
C THR A 437 36.22 30.64 -25.74
N LEU A 438 35.88 29.90 -24.69
CA LEU A 438 34.80 30.28 -23.75
C LEU A 438 35.12 31.55 -22.97
N LYS A 439 36.41 31.79 -22.64
CA LYS A 439 36.88 33.03 -22.00
C LYS A 439 36.60 34.26 -22.86
N GLY A 440 36.69 34.12 -24.17
CA GLY A 440 36.45 35.20 -25.14
C GLY A 440 34.97 35.61 -25.28
N LEU A 441 34.01 34.85 -24.78
CA LEU A 441 32.57 35.14 -24.93
C LEU A 441 32.16 36.40 -24.17
N SER A 442 31.46 37.30 -24.86
CA SER A 442 30.85 38.52 -24.28
C SER A 442 29.48 38.25 -23.62
N SER A 443 28.77 37.25 -24.08
CA SER A 443 27.48 36.78 -23.53
C SER A 443 27.61 35.33 -23.06
N TRP A 444 26.99 35.01 -21.92
CA TRP A 444 27.12 33.68 -21.29
C TRP A 444 25.74 33.00 -21.24
N THR A 445 25.26 32.57 -22.39
CA THR A 445 24.04 31.82 -22.57
C THR A 445 24.31 30.43 -23.15
N SER A 446 23.44 29.44 -22.88
CA SER A 446 23.56 28.10 -23.45
C SER A 446 23.73 28.14 -24.98
N HIS A 447 22.96 29.01 -25.66
CA HIS A 447 23.07 29.18 -27.12
C HIS A 447 24.45 29.65 -27.58
N GLU A 448 24.99 30.74 -26.97
CA GLU A 448 26.28 31.30 -27.35
C GLU A 448 27.42 30.31 -27.03
N ILE A 449 27.37 29.63 -25.91
CA ILE A 449 28.30 28.59 -25.52
C ILE A 449 28.31 27.45 -26.54
N GLU A 450 27.12 26.95 -26.92
CA GLU A 450 27.01 25.89 -27.90
C GLU A 450 27.55 26.27 -29.27
N MET A 451 27.25 27.48 -29.74
CA MET A 451 27.74 28.00 -31.01
C MET A 451 29.28 28.12 -31.01
N ALA A 452 29.86 28.70 -29.97
CA ALA A 452 31.31 28.83 -29.85
C ALA A 452 32.06 27.48 -29.80
N LEU A 453 31.48 26.50 -29.08
CA LEU A 453 32.05 25.15 -29.05
C LEU A 453 31.95 24.44 -30.41
N LYS A 454 30.86 24.60 -31.16
CA LYS A 454 30.68 24.04 -32.51
C LYS A 454 31.68 24.67 -33.48
N GLU A 455 31.88 25.98 -33.44
CA GLU A 455 32.83 26.71 -34.28
C GLU A 455 34.26 26.30 -33.99
N LEU A 456 34.67 26.20 -32.70
CA LEU A 456 35.98 25.70 -32.30
C LEU A 456 36.23 24.30 -32.83
N ILE A 457 35.27 23.37 -32.62
CA ILE A 457 35.39 21.98 -33.04
C ILE A 457 35.60 21.88 -34.55
N ASN A 458 34.82 22.64 -35.32
CA ASN A 458 34.94 22.65 -36.78
C ASN A 458 36.27 23.26 -37.27
N SER A 459 36.66 24.39 -36.70
CA SER A 459 37.88 25.11 -37.11
C SER A 459 39.15 24.32 -36.79
N LYS A 460 39.18 23.60 -35.68
CA LYS A 460 40.30 22.75 -35.25
C LYS A 460 40.26 21.31 -35.80
N GLY A 461 39.19 20.93 -36.44
CA GLY A 461 38.98 19.55 -36.92
C GLY A 461 38.84 18.52 -35.80
N TYR A 462 38.33 18.93 -34.65
CA TYR A 462 38.15 18.03 -33.52
C TYR A 462 36.93 17.12 -33.73
N VAL A 463 36.95 15.95 -33.07
CA VAL A 463 35.80 15.06 -33.04
C VAL A 463 34.81 15.53 -31.96
N MET A 464 33.59 15.93 -32.36
CA MET A 464 32.55 16.49 -31.47
C MET A 464 32.40 15.70 -30.17
N GLY A 465 32.16 14.39 -30.28
CA GLY A 465 31.94 13.52 -29.12
C GLY A 465 33.14 13.45 -28.17
N LYS A 466 34.37 13.57 -28.71
CA LYS A 466 35.58 13.56 -27.89
C LYS A 466 35.68 14.83 -27.04
N VAL A 467 35.49 16.01 -27.68
CA VAL A 467 35.50 17.29 -26.97
C VAL A 467 34.38 17.38 -25.93
N MET A 468 33.16 17.07 -26.32
CA MET A 468 32.01 17.19 -25.42
C MET A 468 32.12 16.26 -24.20
N ASN A 469 32.60 15.01 -24.38
CA ASN A 469 32.82 14.10 -23.25
C ASN A 469 33.97 14.54 -22.35
N ALA A 470 35.00 15.12 -22.90
CA ALA A 470 36.15 15.67 -22.12
C ALA A 470 35.70 16.89 -21.29
N ILE A 471 34.93 17.82 -21.87
CA ILE A 471 34.34 18.95 -21.13
C ILE A 471 33.43 18.43 -19.99
N ARG A 472 32.58 17.46 -20.29
CA ARG A 472 31.67 16.86 -19.27
C ARG A 472 32.49 16.28 -18.12
N LEU A 473 33.51 15.51 -18.41
CA LEU A 473 34.40 14.96 -17.39
C LEU A 473 34.98 16.06 -16.50
N CYS A 474 35.44 17.18 -17.09
CA CYS A 474 35.98 18.32 -16.33
C CYS A 474 34.95 18.99 -15.43
N LEU A 475 33.72 19.15 -15.92
CA LEU A 475 32.67 19.89 -15.20
C LEU A 475 31.94 19.06 -14.14
N VAL A 476 31.69 17.78 -14.44
CA VAL A 476 30.84 16.88 -13.67
C VAL A 476 31.63 15.83 -12.91
N GLY A 477 32.81 15.44 -13.42
CA GLY A 477 33.58 14.30 -12.91
C GLY A 477 33.22 12.95 -13.51
N GLU A 478 32.11 12.88 -14.30
CA GLU A 478 31.54 11.67 -14.87
C GLU A 478 31.23 11.82 -16.37
N SER A 479 30.81 10.72 -17.00
CA SER A 479 30.42 10.71 -18.43
C SER A 479 28.92 11.02 -18.65
N LYS A 480 28.12 11.18 -17.58
CA LYS A 480 26.66 11.39 -17.63
C LYS A 480 26.31 12.81 -17.17
N GLY A 481 25.17 13.31 -17.61
CA GLY A 481 24.66 14.62 -17.17
C GLY A 481 23.83 15.31 -18.26
N PRO A 482 23.28 16.51 -17.98
CA PRO A 482 22.53 17.35 -18.92
C PRO A 482 23.38 17.86 -20.09
N GLY A 483 22.82 18.75 -20.91
CA GLY A 483 23.55 19.46 -21.97
C GLY A 483 24.75 20.24 -21.42
N ILE A 484 25.90 20.18 -22.12
CA ILE A 484 27.13 20.86 -21.64
C ILE A 484 26.94 22.36 -21.60
N ALA A 485 26.29 22.93 -22.62
CA ALA A 485 26.05 24.36 -22.68
C ALA A 485 25.14 24.82 -21.52
N ASP A 486 24.13 24.02 -21.17
CA ASP A 486 23.23 24.30 -20.04
C ASP A 486 23.97 24.22 -18.71
N ILE A 487 24.87 23.21 -18.55
CA ILE A 487 25.71 23.10 -17.37
C ILE A 487 26.58 24.34 -17.22
N CYS A 488 27.28 24.77 -18.30
CA CYS A 488 28.11 25.93 -18.28
C CYS A 488 27.34 27.23 -17.95
N GLU A 489 26.16 27.41 -18.54
CA GLU A 489 25.32 28.59 -18.27
C GLU A 489 24.95 28.67 -16.78
N ILE A 490 24.53 27.56 -16.18
CA ILE A 490 24.08 27.51 -14.78
C ILE A 490 25.25 27.67 -13.82
N LEU A 491 26.43 27.07 -14.11
CA LEU A 491 27.67 27.25 -13.33
C LEU A 491 28.19 28.67 -13.37
N GLY A 492 28.00 29.36 -14.51
CA GLY A 492 28.59 30.65 -14.77
C GLY A 492 30.00 30.56 -15.34
N LYS A 493 30.46 31.67 -15.93
CA LYS A 493 31.75 31.73 -16.66
C LYS A 493 32.95 31.39 -15.80
N ASP A 494 33.07 32.02 -14.64
CA ASP A 494 34.25 31.87 -13.78
C ASP A 494 34.40 30.44 -13.22
N GLU A 495 33.25 29.85 -12.78
CA GLU A 495 33.27 28.49 -12.26
C GLU A 495 33.53 27.45 -13.35
N THR A 496 32.98 27.64 -14.55
CA THR A 496 33.22 26.77 -15.70
C THR A 496 34.74 26.77 -16.05
N LEU A 497 35.34 27.95 -16.22
CA LEU A 497 36.76 28.07 -16.55
C LEU A 497 37.66 27.51 -15.44
N THR A 498 37.30 27.72 -14.19
CA THR A 498 38.01 27.16 -13.04
C THR A 498 38.04 25.64 -13.09
N ARG A 499 36.90 24.98 -13.33
CA ARG A 499 36.81 23.51 -13.41
C ARG A 499 37.58 22.93 -14.57
N LEU A 500 37.51 23.55 -15.75
CA LEU A 500 38.31 23.13 -16.91
C LEU A 500 39.82 23.15 -16.59
N ASN A 501 40.29 24.23 -16.00
CA ASN A 501 41.72 24.37 -15.64
C ASN A 501 42.14 23.42 -14.51
N GLN A 502 41.29 23.24 -13.48
CA GLN A 502 41.57 22.30 -12.39
C GLN A 502 41.66 20.86 -12.88
N ALA A 503 40.74 20.44 -13.78
CA ALA A 503 40.76 19.11 -14.36
C ALA A 503 42.06 18.83 -15.15
N ILE A 504 42.56 19.83 -15.92
CA ILE A 504 43.83 19.71 -16.62
C ILE A 504 44.97 19.45 -15.62
N LEU A 505 45.04 20.22 -14.53
CA LEU A 505 46.11 20.07 -13.51
C LEU A 505 46.03 18.73 -12.79
N PHE A 506 44.81 18.36 -12.37
CA PHE A 506 44.58 17.14 -11.58
C PHE A 506 44.82 15.85 -12.38
N LEU A 507 44.27 15.79 -13.60
CA LEU A 507 44.32 14.58 -14.42
C LEU A 507 45.68 14.38 -15.12
N ASN A 508 46.42 15.47 -15.39
CA ASN A 508 47.80 15.35 -15.89
C ASN A 508 48.78 14.94 -14.79
N GLY A 509 48.59 15.35 -13.53
CA GLY A 509 49.44 14.99 -12.40
C GLY A 509 49.34 13.53 -11.96
N LYS A 510 48.28 12.80 -12.39
CA LYS A 510 48.12 11.35 -12.11
C LYS A 510 48.71 10.43 -13.18
N HIS A 511 49.33 11.00 -14.22
CA HIS A 511 50.00 10.25 -15.28
C HIS A 511 51.55 10.27 -15.16
N VAL A 512 52.11 10.55 -13.94
CA VAL A 512 53.51 10.37 -13.63
C VAL A 512 53.71 9.19 -12.72
#